data_a5203d514b64380d7c43c225ca69e58e
#
_entry.id   a5203d514b64380d7c43c225ca69e58e
#
_cell.length_a   1.000
_cell.length_b   1.000
_cell.length_c   1.000
_cell.angle_alpha   90.00
_cell.angle_beta   90.00
_cell.angle_gamma   90.00
#
_symmetry.space_group_name_H-M   'P 1'
#
loop_
_entity.id
_entity.type
_entity.pdbx_description
1 polymer ?
#
loop_
_entity_poly.entity_id
_entity_poly.type
_entity_poly.pdbx_seq_one_letter_code
_entity_poly.pdbx_strand_id
1 'polypeptide(L)'
;PELGGAISAVLAVLGSASAVIGSVQAVGARNLLRLTAYAGAAQAGCVLLSVALGSPAGFAAALMQLVAFAAAALALYGGAAAGRVHALEMLDGYGQRAPLASAAITVGALSLMGAPLTIGFLARWRLVEAGVGAGWWWAAGLVIIASLAGVFYGGRLIERIYFRRADIAYAGEGGVWRVALAPALVAAIVAIAIGLA
;
A
#
# COMPACT_ATOMS: atom_id res chain seq x y z
N PRO A 1 -1.80 -8.69 34.50
CA PRO A 1 -2.11 -9.58 33.38
C PRO A 1 -3.39 -9.17 32.64
N GLU A 2 -4.44 -8.80 33.36
CA GLU A 2 -5.76 -8.45 32.76
C GLU A 2 -5.74 -7.20 31.89
N LEU A 3 -5.00 -6.14 32.27
CA LEU A 3 -4.86 -4.92 31.49
C LEU A 3 -4.21 -5.19 30.11
N GLY A 4 -3.19 -6.06 30.07
CA GLY A 4 -2.52 -6.41 28.81
C GLY A 4 -3.47 -7.11 27.82
N GLY A 5 -4.31 -8.01 28.30
CA GLY A 5 -5.31 -8.70 27.51
C GLY A 5 -6.39 -7.76 26.96
N ALA A 6 -6.86 -6.81 27.79
CA ALA A 6 -7.84 -5.81 27.36
C ALA A 6 -7.28 -4.86 26.28
N ILE A 7 -6.04 -4.40 26.44
CA ILE A 7 -5.36 -3.55 25.44
C ILE A 7 -5.19 -4.32 24.13
N SER A 8 -4.72 -5.56 24.18
CA SER A 8 -4.57 -6.42 23.01
C SER A 8 -5.91 -6.60 22.27
N ALA A 9 -7.00 -6.87 22.99
CA ALA A 9 -8.32 -7.01 22.39
C ALA A 9 -8.80 -5.73 21.70
N VAL A 10 -8.64 -4.56 22.35
CA VAL A 10 -9.01 -3.26 21.77
C VAL A 10 -8.20 -2.98 20.50
N LEU A 11 -6.88 -3.19 20.53
CA LEU A 11 -6.00 -2.99 19.37
C LEU A 11 -6.36 -3.95 18.23
N ALA A 12 -6.71 -5.21 18.54
CA ALA A 12 -7.13 -6.18 17.56
C ALA A 12 -8.44 -5.78 16.88
N VAL A 13 -9.44 -5.33 17.63
CA VAL A 13 -10.73 -4.88 17.09
C VAL A 13 -10.55 -3.62 16.23
N LEU A 14 -9.87 -2.60 16.74
CA LEU A 14 -9.62 -1.36 16.01
C LEU A 14 -8.76 -1.60 14.76
N GLY A 15 -7.71 -2.42 14.88
CA GLY A 15 -6.84 -2.79 13.78
C GLY A 15 -7.61 -3.54 12.69
N SER A 16 -8.44 -4.49 13.05
CA SER A 16 -9.29 -5.26 12.14
C SER A 16 -10.29 -4.37 11.40
N ALA A 17 -11.00 -3.52 12.15
CA ALA A 17 -11.96 -2.58 11.58
C ALA A 17 -11.28 -1.62 10.59
N SER A 18 -10.14 -1.03 10.98
CA SER A 18 -9.38 -0.13 10.13
C SER A 18 -8.84 -0.81 8.87
N ALA A 19 -8.34 -2.05 8.99
CA ALA A 19 -7.83 -2.82 7.85
C ALA A 19 -8.95 -3.09 6.82
N VAL A 20 -10.12 -3.54 7.27
CA VAL A 20 -11.25 -3.86 6.37
C VAL A 20 -11.88 -2.60 5.80
N ILE A 21 -12.27 -1.64 6.65
CA ILE A 21 -12.97 -0.43 6.21
C ILE A 21 -12.06 0.40 5.28
N GLY A 22 -10.79 0.57 5.65
CA GLY A 22 -9.82 1.29 4.82
C GLY A 22 -9.63 0.63 3.46
N SER A 23 -9.50 -0.70 3.41
CA SER A 23 -9.36 -1.45 2.16
C SER A 23 -10.60 -1.31 1.26
N VAL A 24 -11.79 -1.43 1.81
CA VAL A 24 -13.06 -1.29 1.05
C VAL A 24 -13.24 0.13 0.52
N GLN A 25 -12.95 1.15 1.36
CA GLN A 25 -13.03 2.55 0.94
C GLN A 25 -12.00 2.90 -0.14
N ALA A 26 -10.81 2.29 -0.10
CA ALA A 26 -9.79 2.46 -1.15
C ALA A 26 -10.29 1.97 -2.52
N VAL A 27 -11.04 0.87 -2.55
CA VAL A 27 -11.65 0.37 -3.80
C VAL A 27 -12.62 1.38 -4.39
N GLY A 28 -13.43 2.08 -3.56
CA GLY A 28 -14.40 3.07 -4.00
C GLY A 28 -13.82 4.47 -4.30
N ALA A 29 -12.54 4.71 -3.98
CA ALA A 29 -11.95 6.03 -4.10
C ALA A 29 -11.84 6.49 -5.58
N ARG A 30 -12.19 7.76 -5.84
CA ARG A 30 -12.21 8.34 -7.18
C ARG A 30 -10.99 9.23 -7.48
N ASN A 31 -10.19 9.58 -6.49
CA ASN A 31 -8.94 10.30 -6.69
C ASN A 31 -7.78 9.57 -6.00
N LEU A 32 -6.56 9.83 -6.49
CA LEU A 32 -5.36 9.16 -6.03
C LEU A 32 -5.07 9.42 -4.55
N LEU A 33 -5.28 10.65 -4.10
CA LEU A 33 -5.03 11.05 -2.71
C LEU A 33 -5.95 10.31 -1.73
N ARG A 34 -7.25 10.24 -2.03
CA ARG A 34 -8.22 9.49 -1.21
C ARG A 34 -7.93 7.98 -1.22
N LEU A 35 -7.60 7.43 -2.38
CA LEU A 35 -7.22 6.03 -2.51
C LEU A 35 -6.05 5.70 -1.59
N THR A 36 -4.99 6.50 -1.63
CA THR A 36 -3.80 6.26 -0.83
C THR A 36 -4.04 6.51 0.65
N ALA A 37 -4.87 7.50 1.01
CA ALA A 37 -5.26 7.75 2.40
C ALA A 37 -6.03 6.55 2.99
N TYR A 38 -6.99 6.00 2.26
CA TYR A 38 -7.74 4.82 2.70
C TYR A 38 -6.87 3.55 2.73
N ALA A 39 -6.00 3.36 1.74
CA ALA A 39 -5.00 2.30 1.78
C ALA A 39 -4.07 2.46 2.98
N GLY A 40 -3.68 3.70 3.33
CA GLY A 40 -2.89 4.02 4.52
C GLY A 40 -3.61 3.67 5.81
N ALA A 41 -4.92 3.96 5.91
CA ALA A 41 -5.74 3.55 7.04
C ALA A 41 -5.80 2.01 7.18
N ALA A 42 -5.89 1.29 6.07
CA ALA A 42 -5.84 -0.16 6.06
C ALA A 42 -4.48 -0.69 6.57
N GLN A 43 -3.38 -0.07 6.14
CA GLN A 43 -2.04 -0.45 6.59
C GLN A 43 -1.83 -0.14 8.08
N ALA A 44 -2.33 1.00 8.57
CA ALA A 44 -2.33 1.31 10.01
C ALA A 44 -3.12 0.26 10.80
N GLY A 45 -4.23 -0.24 10.25
CA GLY A 45 -4.98 -1.36 10.81
C GLY A 45 -4.14 -2.63 10.96
N CYS A 46 -3.36 -2.98 9.93
CA CYS A 46 -2.43 -4.11 9.98
C CYS A 46 -1.32 -3.91 11.02
N VAL A 47 -0.81 -2.68 11.20
CA VAL A 47 0.16 -2.36 12.25
C VAL A 47 -0.44 -2.57 13.63
N LEU A 48 -1.64 -2.04 13.89
CA LEU A 48 -2.34 -2.22 15.16
C LEU A 48 -2.59 -3.69 15.47
N LEU A 49 -3.03 -4.46 14.46
CA LEU A 49 -3.25 -5.90 14.59
C LEU A 49 -1.94 -6.64 14.91
N SER A 50 -0.82 -6.26 14.30
CA SER A 50 0.50 -6.82 14.58
C SER A 50 0.95 -6.54 16.01
N VAL A 51 0.75 -5.30 16.50
CA VAL A 51 1.08 -4.90 17.87
C VAL A 51 0.18 -5.62 18.88
N ALA A 52 -1.09 -5.84 18.54
CA ALA A 52 -2.07 -6.55 19.38
C ALA A 52 -1.64 -7.98 19.73
N LEU A 53 -0.82 -8.62 18.90
CA LEU A 53 -0.25 -9.94 19.18
C LEU A 53 0.65 -9.97 20.44
N GLY A 54 1.20 -8.83 20.88
CA GLY A 54 2.01 -8.71 22.09
C GLY A 54 3.27 -9.57 22.09
N SER A 55 3.74 -9.99 20.93
CA SER A 55 4.88 -10.90 20.75
C SER A 55 6.03 -10.22 20.00
N PRO A 56 7.29 -10.64 20.17
CA PRO A 56 8.41 -10.12 19.39
C PRO A 56 8.19 -10.25 17.88
N ALA A 57 7.59 -11.34 17.44
CA ALA A 57 7.24 -11.54 16.04
C ALA A 57 6.18 -10.54 15.54
N GLY A 58 5.16 -10.25 16.38
CA GLY A 58 4.16 -9.23 16.09
C GLY A 58 4.76 -7.82 15.98
N PHE A 59 5.67 -7.45 16.88
CA PHE A 59 6.36 -6.16 16.82
C PHE A 59 7.26 -6.06 15.57
N ALA A 60 7.97 -7.13 15.21
CA ALA A 60 8.77 -7.17 14.00
C ALA A 60 7.89 -7.00 12.74
N ALA A 61 6.73 -7.68 12.70
CA ALA A 61 5.75 -7.52 11.62
C ALA A 61 5.20 -6.09 11.55
N ALA A 62 4.92 -5.44 12.70
CA ALA A 62 4.45 -4.06 12.76
C ALA A 62 5.48 -3.07 12.18
N LEU A 63 6.75 -3.19 12.57
CA LEU A 63 7.82 -2.36 12.03
C LEU A 63 7.99 -2.55 10.53
N MET A 64 7.97 -3.79 10.07
CA MET A 64 8.06 -4.11 8.65
C MET A 64 6.89 -3.52 7.86
N GLN A 65 5.68 -3.55 8.43
CA GLN A 65 4.49 -2.95 7.84
C GLN A 65 4.59 -1.43 7.70
N LEU A 66 5.17 -0.74 8.71
CA LEU A 66 5.43 0.70 8.66
C LEU A 66 6.44 1.05 7.56
N VAL A 67 7.54 0.32 7.47
CA VAL A 67 8.57 0.53 6.43
C VAL A 67 7.98 0.27 5.05
N ALA A 68 7.22 -0.81 4.89
CA ALA A 68 6.55 -1.15 3.64
C ALA A 68 5.58 -0.06 3.19
N PHE A 69 4.77 0.45 4.13
CA PHE A 69 3.85 1.55 3.83
C PHE A 69 4.59 2.84 3.47
N ALA A 70 5.63 3.22 4.21
CA ALA A 70 6.40 4.41 3.92
C ALA A 70 7.04 4.35 2.53
N ALA A 71 7.69 3.24 2.18
CA ALA A 71 8.28 3.04 0.87
C ALA A 71 7.23 3.09 -0.26
N ALA A 72 6.10 2.41 -0.08
CA ALA A 72 5.02 2.38 -1.05
C ALA A 72 4.38 3.77 -1.24
N ALA A 73 4.14 4.51 -0.16
CA ALA A 73 3.57 5.86 -0.19
C ALA A 73 4.53 6.85 -0.87
N LEU A 74 5.83 6.80 -0.53
CA LEU A 74 6.84 7.65 -1.18
C LEU A 74 6.95 7.38 -2.68
N ALA A 75 6.95 6.10 -3.09
CA ALA A 75 7.00 5.74 -4.51
C ALA A 75 5.75 6.24 -5.25
N LEU A 76 4.57 6.05 -4.68
CA LEU A 76 3.31 6.42 -5.30
C LEU A 76 3.12 7.95 -5.33
N TYR A 77 3.27 8.64 -4.19
CA TYR A 77 3.10 10.08 -4.12
C TYR A 77 4.21 10.84 -4.88
N GLY A 78 5.46 10.38 -4.77
CA GLY A 78 6.57 10.99 -5.50
C GLY A 78 6.42 10.84 -7.01
N GLY A 79 5.99 9.66 -7.48
CA GLY A 79 5.68 9.44 -8.89
C GLY A 79 4.51 10.30 -9.38
N ALA A 80 3.45 10.43 -8.57
CA ALA A 80 2.31 11.29 -8.87
C ALA A 80 2.68 12.78 -8.86
N ALA A 81 3.45 13.22 -7.86
CA ALA A 81 3.91 14.59 -7.75
C ALA A 81 4.85 14.98 -8.90
N ALA A 82 5.71 14.07 -9.35
CA ALA A 82 6.59 14.29 -10.49
C ALA A 82 5.83 14.64 -11.77
N GLY A 83 4.63 14.07 -11.96
CA GLY A 83 3.77 14.36 -13.11
C GLY A 83 2.57 15.25 -12.81
N ARG A 84 2.50 15.86 -11.60
CA ARG A 84 1.36 16.68 -11.14
C ARG A 84 0.02 15.97 -11.27
N VAL A 85 0.01 14.65 -11.02
CA VAL A 85 -1.19 13.82 -11.11
C VAL A 85 -2.03 13.99 -9.85
N HIS A 86 -3.23 14.51 -9.98
CA HIS A 86 -4.17 14.72 -8.86
C HIS A 86 -5.40 13.83 -8.98
N ALA A 87 -5.89 13.59 -10.19
CA ALA A 87 -7.06 12.77 -10.48
C ALA A 87 -6.65 11.42 -11.08
N LEU A 88 -7.48 10.39 -10.89
CA LEU A 88 -7.21 9.07 -11.47
C LEU A 88 -7.25 9.08 -12.99
N GLU A 89 -8.05 9.96 -13.60
CA GLU A 89 -8.17 10.13 -15.05
C GLU A 89 -6.86 10.61 -15.69
N MET A 90 -6.05 11.38 -14.95
CA MET A 90 -4.73 11.84 -15.42
C MET A 90 -3.71 10.70 -15.54
N LEU A 91 -3.99 9.55 -14.94
CA LEU A 91 -3.16 8.34 -15.09
C LEU A 91 -3.42 7.62 -16.41
N ASP A 92 -4.49 7.93 -17.15
CA ASP A 92 -4.82 7.24 -18.37
C ASP A 92 -3.70 7.47 -19.43
N GLY A 93 -3.06 6.36 -19.83
CA GLY A 93 -1.89 6.37 -20.73
C GLY A 93 -0.62 7.02 -20.17
N TYR A 94 -0.55 7.23 -18.84
CA TYR A 94 0.61 7.88 -18.22
C TYR A 94 1.91 7.09 -18.40
N GLY A 95 1.81 5.76 -18.56
CA GLY A 95 2.96 4.88 -18.83
C GLY A 95 3.77 5.28 -20.08
N GLN A 96 3.11 5.80 -21.10
CA GLN A 96 3.75 6.25 -22.34
C GLN A 96 4.37 7.65 -22.20
N ARG A 97 3.74 8.53 -21.40
CA ARG A 97 4.13 9.94 -21.24
C ARG A 97 5.26 10.14 -20.24
N ALA A 98 5.27 9.36 -19.17
CA ALA A 98 6.24 9.49 -18.07
C ALA A 98 6.61 8.11 -17.51
N PRO A 99 7.39 7.29 -18.24
CA PRO A 99 7.61 5.88 -17.91
C PRO A 99 8.24 5.66 -16.52
N LEU A 100 9.20 6.49 -16.12
CA LEU A 100 9.84 6.35 -14.79
C LEU A 100 8.89 6.71 -13.65
N ALA A 101 8.10 7.76 -13.80
CA ALA A 101 7.11 8.15 -12.79
C ALA A 101 6.00 7.10 -12.70
N SER A 102 5.56 6.56 -13.82
CA SER A 102 4.60 5.46 -13.91
C SER A 102 5.12 4.19 -13.24
N ALA A 103 6.39 3.84 -13.46
CA ALA A 103 7.03 2.71 -12.80
C ALA A 103 7.04 2.88 -11.27
N ALA A 104 7.38 4.07 -10.75
CA ALA A 104 7.35 4.35 -9.33
C ALA A 104 5.93 4.21 -8.75
N ILE A 105 4.91 4.78 -9.41
CA ILE A 105 3.50 4.64 -9.00
C ILE A 105 3.09 3.16 -8.99
N THR A 106 3.46 2.41 -10.02
CA THR A 106 3.13 1.00 -10.16
C THR A 106 3.74 0.16 -9.05
N VAL A 107 5.04 0.35 -8.75
CA VAL A 107 5.70 -0.36 -7.66
C VAL A 107 5.08 0.00 -6.31
N GLY A 108 4.76 1.28 -6.07
CA GLY A 108 4.04 1.72 -4.88
C GLY A 108 2.66 1.04 -4.75
N ALA A 109 1.90 0.97 -5.84
CA ALA A 109 0.60 0.28 -5.88
C ALA A 109 0.74 -1.22 -5.64
N LEU A 110 1.71 -1.90 -6.27
CA LEU A 110 2.03 -3.31 -6.06
C LEU A 110 2.40 -3.59 -4.59
N SER A 111 3.20 -2.73 -3.98
CA SER A 111 3.57 -2.85 -2.57
C SER A 111 2.37 -2.63 -1.64
N LEU A 112 1.52 -1.63 -1.92
CA LEU A 112 0.30 -1.39 -1.13
C LEU A 112 -0.69 -2.55 -1.19
N MET A 113 -0.86 -3.20 -2.33
CA MET A 113 -1.73 -4.38 -2.42
C MET A 113 -1.09 -5.67 -1.90
N GLY A 114 0.20 -5.65 -1.62
CA GLY A 114 0.94 -6.82 -1.15
C GLY A 114 1.24 -7.82 -2.25
N ALA A 115 1.61 -7.35 -3.44
CA ALA A 115 2.02 -8.21 -4.53
C ALA A 115 3.35 -8.92 -4.20
N PRO A 116 3.52 -10.18 -4.61
CA PRO A 116 4.80 -10.89 -4.48
C PRO A 116 5.98 -10.05 -4.99
N LEU A 117 7.16 -10.30 -4.46
CA LEU A 117 8.41 -9.57 -4.77
C LEU A 117 8.44 -8.11 -4.28
N THR A 118 7.49 -7.71 -3.43
CA THR A 118 7.51 -6.40 -2.78
C THR A 118 7.59 -6.53 -1.26
N ILE A 119 8.17 -5.52 -0.62
CA ILE A 119 8.19 -5.45 0.85
C ILE A 119 6.78 -5.50 1.46
N GLY A 120 5.76 -5.02 0.75
CA GLY A 120 4.36 -5.07 1.20
C GLY A 120 3.84 -6.50 1.35
N PHE A 121 4.24 -7.40 0.45
CA PHE A 121 3.93 -8.83 0.59
C PHE A 121 4.63 -9.43 1.82
N LEU A 122 5.93 -9.18 1.96
CA LEU A 122 6.72 -9.72 3.06
C LEU A 122 6.19 -9.25 4.42
N ALA A 123 5.79 -7.98 4.54
CA ALA A 123 5.21 -7.43 5.75
C ALA A 123 3.88 -8.12 6.13
N ARG A 124 2.99 -8.36 5.14
CA ARG A 124 1.75 -9.09 5.36
C ARG A 124 1.98 -10.56 5.70
N TRP A 125 2.95 -11.19 5.03
CA TRP A 125 3.33 -12.55 5.31
C TRP A 125 3.80 -12.71 6.77
N ARG A 126 4.66 -11.80 7.25
CA ARG A 126 5.12 -11.79 8.66
C ARG A 126 3.98 -11.59 9.65
N LEU A 127 2.99 -10.76 9.32
CA LEU A 127 1.79 -10.61 10.15
C LEU A 127 0.97 -11.90 10.20
N VAL A 128 0.76 -12.57 9.06
CA VAL A 128 0.06 -13.84 8.98
C VAL A 128 0.80 -14.91 9.79
N GLU A 129 2.12 -15.04 9.60
CA GLU A 129 2.97 -15.99 10.33
C GLU A 129 2.90 -15.77 11.84
N ALA A 130 3.04 -14.51 12.29
CA ALA A 130 2.94 -14.16 13.71
C ALA A 130 1.53 -14.42 14.27
N GLY A 131 0.48 -14.12 13.52
CA GLY A 131 -0.91 -14.36 13.90
C GLY A 131 -1.24 -15.85 14.03
N VAL A 132 -0.83 -16.65 13.06
CA VAL A 132 -0.98 -18.11 13.10
C VAL A 132 -0.21 -18.72 14.28
N GLY A 133 1.04 -18.28 14.49
CA GLY A 133 1.87 -18.71 15.63
C GLY A 133 1.26 -18.36 16.99
N ALA A 134 0.47 -17.30 17.09
CA ALA A 134 -0.28 -16.90 18.27
C ALA A 134 -1.67 -17.59 18.38
N GLY A 135 -2.04 -18.43 17.44
CA GLY A 135 -3.37 -19.05 17.39
C GLY A 135 -4.49 -18.15 16.83
N TRP A 136 -4.16 -16.97 16.30
CA TRP A 136 -5.12 -16.01 15.76
C TRP A 136 -5.38 -16.25 14.25
N TRP A 137 -5.89 -17.42 13.91
CA TRP A 137 -6.19 -17.81 12.52
C TRP A 137 -7.13 -16.84 11.79
N TRP A 138 -8.04 -16.23 12.52
CA TRP A 138 -8.96 -15.23 11.99
C TRP A 138 -8.23 -13.98 11.48
N ALA A 139 -7.09 -13.61 12.11
CA ALA A 139 -6.27 -12.49 11.67
C ALA A 139 -5.65 -12.75 10.30
N ALA A 140 -5.21 -13.98 10.02
CA ALA A 140 -4.74 -14.39 8.70
C ALA A 140 -5.83 -14.24 7.64
N GLY A 141 -7.05 -14.71 7.92
CA GLY A 141 -8.21 -14.54 7.02
C GLY A 141 -8.51 -13.07 6.73
N LEU A 142 -8.43 -12.21 7.74
CA LEU A 142 -8.66 -10.77 7.60
C LEU A 142 -7.61 -10.11 6.70
N VAL A 143 -6.32 -10.45 6.87
CA VAL A 143 -5.24 -9.94 6.02
C VAL A 143 -5.42 -10.37 4.56
N ILE A 144 -5.88 -11.59 4.32
CA ILE A 144 -6.20 -12.08 2.97
C ILE A 144 -7.33 -11.25 2.34
N ILE A 145 -8.42 -10.99 3.08
CA ILE A 145 -9.54 -10.16 2.61
C ILE A 145 -9.07 -8.73 2.27
N ALA A 146 -8.28 -8.11 3.16
CA ALA A 146 -7.71 -6.80 2.92
C ALA A 146 -6.78 -6.78 1.69
N SER A 147 -6.02 -7.86 1.46
CA SER A 147 -5.16 -8.02 0.28
C SER A 147 -5.96 -8.15 -1.01
N LEU A 148 -7.07 -8.90 -1.00
CA LEU A 148 -7.96 -8.99 -2.16
C LEU A 148 -8.54 -7.62 -2.54
N ALA A 149 -9.00 -6.83 -1.57
CA ALA A 149 -9.41 -5.45 -1.84
C ALA A 149 -8.25 -4.62 -2.44
N GLY A 150 -7.02 -4.86 -1.96
CA GLY A 150 -5.79 -4.26 -2.51
C GLY A 150 -5.60 -4.54 -4.00
N VAL A 151 -5.85 -5.77 -4.43
CA VAL A 151 -5.75 -6.14 -5.86
C VAL A 151 -6.71 -5.33 -6.73
N PHE A 152 -7.92 -5.05 -6.25
CA PHE A 152 -8.89 -4.26 -7.02
C PHE A 152 -8.44 -2.80 -7.21
N TYR A 153 -8.01 -2.12 -6.15
CA TYR A 153 -7.59 -0.72 -6.32
C TYR A 153 -6.21 -0.60 -6.98
N GLY A 154 -5.26 -1.51 -6.69
CA GLY A 154 -3.96 -1.53 -7.34
C GLY A 154 -4.06 -1.91 -8.82
N GLY A 155 -4.86 -2.92 -9.15
CA GLY A 155 -5.14 -3.32 -10.53
C GLY A 155 -5.75 -2.20 -11.35
N ARG A 156 -6.70 -1.42 -10.77
CA ARG A 156 -7.29 -0.25 -11.41
C ARG A 156 -6.26 0.85 -11.71
N LEU A 157 -5.27 1.06 -10.82
CA LEU A 157 -4.19 2.01 -11.09
C LEU A 157 -3.33 1.56 -12.26
N ILE A 158 -2.94 0.29 -12.28
CA ILE A 158 -2.12 -0.31 -13.34
C ILE A 158 -2.86 -0.30 -14.67
N GLU A 159 -4.15 -0.65 -14.67
CA GLU A 159 -5.01 -0.59 -15.86
C GLU A 159 -5.00 0.81 -16.48
N ARG A 160 -5.22 1.85 -15.67
CA ARG A 160 -5.21 3.24 -16.15
C ARG A 160 -3.87 3.66 -16.72
N ILE A 161 -2.78 3.32 -16.04
CA ILE A 161 -1.43 3.73 -16.44
C ILE A 161 -1.02 3.11 -17.79
N TYR A 162 -1.32 1.83 -18.01
CA TYR A 162 -0.75 1.10 -19.15
C TYR A 162 -1.75 0.67 -20.21
N PHE A 163 -3.03 0.47 -19.87
CA PHE A 163 -4.02 -0.11 -20.78
C PHE A 163 -5.08 0.88 -21.28
N ARG A 164 -5.24 2.04 -20.62
CA ARG A 164 -6.11 3.10 -21.13
C ARG A 164 -5.36 4.03 -22.06
N ARG A 165 -6.11 4.58 -23.03
CA ARG A 165 -5.57 5.61 -23.93
C ARG A 165 -5.54 6.95 -23.18
N ALA A 166 -4.47 7.73 -23.42
CA ALA A 166 -4.36 9.08 -22.91
C ALA A 166 -5.51 9.95 -23.41
N ASP A 167 -6.20 10.64 -22.52
CA ASP A 167 -7.13 11.69 -22.91
C ASP A 167 -6.34 12.90 -23.46
N ILE A 168 -6.76 13.42 -24.63
CA ILE A 168 -6.09 14.52 -25.30
C ILE A 168 -6.04 15.79 -24.41
N ALA A 169 -7.02 15.95 -23.52
CA ALA A 169 -7.09 17.08 -22.58
C ALA A 169 -5.89 17.17 -21.63
N TYR A 170 -5.24 16.04 -21.33
CA TYR A 170 -4.09 15.97 -20.41
C TYR A 170 -2.74 15.75 -21.09
N ALA A 171 -2.71 15.74 -22.41
CA ALA A 171 -1.50 15.42 -23.19
C ALA A 171 -0.41 16.51 -23.15
N GLY A 172 -0.73 17.73 -22.71
CA GLY A 172 0.13 18.90 -22.82
C GLY A 172 0.85 19.36 -21.54
N GLU A 173 0.56 18.80 -20.35
CA GLU A 173 1.04 19.32 -19.06
C GLU A 173 2.19 18.50 -18.44
N GLY A 174 3.20 18.14 -19.19
CA GLY A 174 4.15 17.13 -18.74
C GLY A 174 5.60 17.51 -18.56
N GLY A 175 5.92 18.53 -17.79
CA GLY A 175 7.27 18.65 -17.21
C GLY A 175 7.41 17.72 -16.01
N VAL A 176 8.18 16.63 -16.13
CA VAL A 176 8.45 15.75 -14.98
C VAL A 176 9.35 16.48 -13.99
N TRP A 177 8.86 16.69 -12.77
CA TRP A 177 9.63 17.31 -11.69
C TRP A 177 10.68 16.30 -11.18
N ARG A 178 11.92 16.44 -11.66
CA ARG A 178 13.03 15.52 -11.35
C ARG A 178 13.33 15.42 -9.86
N VAL A 179 13.09 16.48 -9.10
CA VAL A 179 13.29 16.51 -7.65
C VAL A 179 12.35 15.56 -6.91
N ALA A 180 11.09 15.42 -7.36
CA ALA A 180 10.14 14.48 -6.76
C ALA A 180 10.33 13.04 -7.28
N LEU A 181 10.88 12.88 -8.47
CA LEU A 181 11.08 11.57 -9.10
C LEU A 181 12.21 10.78 -8.44
N ALA A 182 13.30 11.41 -8.05
CA ALA A 182 14.45 10.73 -7.48
C ALA A 182 14.08 9.94 -6.18
N PRO A 183 13.46 10.56 -5.14
CA PRO A 183 13.08 9.82 -3.95
C PRO A 183 12.00 8.75 -4.23
N ALA A 184 11.12 8.97 -5.21
CA ALA A 184 10.12 7.98 -5.61
C ALA A 184 10.76 6.72 -6.20
N LEU A 185 11.77 6.86 -7.07
CA LEU A 185 12.49 5.74 -7.65
C LEU A 185 13.33 5.01 -6.60
N VAL A 186 14.00 5.74 -5.70
CA VAL A 186 14.74 5.12 -4.59
C VAL A 186 13.80 4.30 -3.72
N ALA A 187 12.65 4.84 -3.35
CA ALA A 187 11.65 4.12 -2.56
C ALA A 187 11.10 2.88 -3.29
N ALA A 188 10.87 2.98 -4.60
CA ALA A 188 10.45 1.85 -5.41
C ALA A 188 11.53 0.74 -5.47
N ILE A 189 12.79 1.12 -5.67
CA ILE A 189 13.91 0.16 -5.66
C ILE A 189 14.04 -0.50 -4.29
N VAL A 190 13.97 0.26 -3.21
CA VAL A 190 14.01 -0.28 -1.83
C VAL A 190 12.86 -1.25 -1.59
N ALA A 191 11.64 -0.92 -2.04
CA ALA A 191 10.48 -1.78 -1.89
C ALA A 191 10.63 -3.14 -2.59
N ILE A 192 11.29 -3.18 -3.74
CA ILE A 192 11.59 -4.42 -4.47
C ILE A 192 12.79 -5.13 -3.86
N ALA A 193 13.87 -4.41 -3.58
CA ALA A 193 15.11 -5.02 -3.07
C ALA A 193 14.88 -5.76 -1.74
N ILE A 194 14.12 -5.16 -0.82
CA ILE A 194 13.77 -5.81 0.47
C ILE A 194 12.77 -6.95 0.24
N GLY A 195 11.89 -6.84 -0.75
CA GLY A 195 10.93 -7.90 -1.08
C GLY A 195 11.57 -9.13 -1.73
N LEU A 196 12.79 -9.01 -2.27
CA LEU A 196 13.56 -10.08 -2.88
C LEU A 196 14.61 -10.71 -1.92
N ALA A 197 14.94 -10.05 -0.81
CA ALA A 197 15.89 -10.51 0.20
C ALA A 197 15.27 -11.49 1.19
#